data_982036064fb8d1536e35e72ee9bca58d
#
_entry.id   982036064fb8d1536e35e72ee9bca58d
#
_cell.length_a   1.000
_cell.length_b   1.000
_cell.length_c   1.000
_cell.angle_alpha   90.00
_cell.angle_beta   90.00
_cell.angle_gamma   90.00
#
_symmetry.space_group_name_H-M   'P 1'
#
loop_
_entity.id
_entity.type
_entity.pdbx_description
1 polymer ?
#
loop_
_entity_poly.entity_id
_entity_poly.type
_entity_poly.pdbx_seq_one_letter_code
_entity_poly.pdbx_strand_id
1 'polypeptide(L)'
;RQRQMCIRDRMMTPAGLALFYGGMSRYKNLLNTLAMTFVSYCLASVIWMMWGYTLAFGSSKGGIIGGFEHFFMSGIGVDSLSGSIPTYVFALFQMTFAGITVALVLGSIVDRMKFSSWIVFTILWITFIYCPIAHWVWGGGWMGAMGALDFAGGNVVHINAGEAGLVLSLMLGKRVGYGKVAMFPSSIALTALGAALLWFGWFGFNAGSQLAADGVAASAFMVTNTSAATAALVWMFCEWIVTGKPTVLGIASGVVAGLVAITPAAGFVNLPAALVIGLVSGALGYFSVAVLKQKIGYDDSLDAFGVHGMCGIWGALATGLFANPAITDSAAGLFYGNPGQLWIQIVSIVATAVFTAVGTLIVIAVTKVLTGGLRVERDEEIQGLDN
;
A
#
# COMPACT_ATOMS: atom_id res chain seq x y z
N ARG A 1 -8.22 -15.79 21.74
CA ARG A 1 -6.87 -16.09 21.22
C ARG A 1 -6.70 -15.72 19.75
N GLN A 2 -7.69 -15.95 18.87
CA GLN A 2 -7.63 -15.61 17.43
C GLN A 2 -7.74 -14.10 17.16
N ARG A 3 -8.50 -13.34 17.97
CA ARG A 3 -8.63 -11.88 17.86
C ARG A 3 -7.29 -11.14 18.08
N GLN A 4 -6.36 -11.73 18.84
CA GLN A 4 -5.03 -11.17 19.08
C GLN A 4 -4.04 -11.43 17.93
N MET A 5 -4.21 -12.47 17.12
CA MET A 5 -3.37 -12.75 15.97
C MET A 5 -3.43 -11.64 14.93
N CYS A 6 -4.62 -11.17 14.58
CA CYS A 6 -4.81 -10.16 13.53
C CYS A 6 -4.13 -8.82 13.83
N ILE A 7 -4.01 -8.41 15.11
CA ILE A 7 -3.38 -7.13 15.49
C ILE A 7 -1.87 -7.26 15.61
N ARG A 8 -1.37 -8.37 16.15
CA ARG A 8 0.08 -8.59 16.36
C ARG A 8 0.84 -8.64 15.04
N ASP A 9 0.24 -9.21 14.00
CA ASP A 9 0.91 -9.42 12.72
C ASP A 9 0.93 -8.15 11.85
N ARG A 10 0.27 -7.06 12.28
CA ARG A 10 0.11 -5.84 11.49
C ARG A 10 1.04 -4.67 11.83
N MET A 11 1.83 -4.78 12.84
CA MET A 11 2.87 -3.78 13.12
C MET A 11 4.02 -3.86 12.10
N MET A 12 3.70 -4.24 10.86
CA MET A 12 4.70 -4.40 9.82
C MET A 12 5.23 -3.06 9.29
N THR A 13 4.49 -1.95 9.44
CA THR A 13 4.95 -0.64 8.97
C THR A 13 6.20 -0.19 9.72
N PRO A 14 6.19 -0.03 11.05
CA PRO A 14 7.40 0.39 11.75
C PRO A 14 8.49 -0.68 11.75
N ALA A 15 8.14 -1.97 11.77
CA ALA A 15 9.12 -3.04 11.84
C ALA A 15 9.63 -3.47 10.45
N GLY A 16 8.72 -3.76 9.50
CA GLY A 16 9.06 -4.31 8.19
C GLY A 16 9.41 -3.23 7.17
N LEU A 17 8.48 -2.28 6.95
CA LEU A 17 8.64 -1.27 5.89
C LEU A 17 9.81 -0.32 6.18
N ALA A 18 10.00 0.10 7.44
CA ALA A 18 11.12 0.95 7.79
C ALA A 18 12.46 0.30 7.44
N LEU A 19 12.64 -0.99 7.78
CA LEU A 19 13.86 -1.73 7.44
C LEU A 19 13.98 -1.99 5.93
N PHE A 20 12.88 -2.30 5.26
CA PHE A 20 12.86 -2.53 3.82
C PHE A 20 13.28 -1.26 3.06
N TYR A 21 12.63 -0.13 3.32
CA TYR A 21 12.93 1.14 2.68
C TYR A 21 14.27 1.73 3.14
N GLY A 22 14.56 1.66 4.44
CA GLY A 22 15.85 2.09 4.97
C GLY A 22 17.02 1.35 4.33
N GLY A 23 16.90 0.02 4.21
CA GLY A 23 17.92 -0.79 3.54
C GLY A 23 18.09 -0.48 2.05
N MET A 24 17.03 -0.10 1.35
CA MET A 24 17.04 0.29 -0.07
C MET A 24 17.52 1.73 -0.30
N SER A 25 17.33 2.64 0.65
CA SER A 25 17.78 4.04 0.55
C SER A 25 19.31 4.12 0.53
N ARG A 26 19.84 5.26 0.07
CA ARG A 26 21.30 5.48 0.12
C ARG A 26 21.77 5.56 1.57
N TYR A 27 23.00 5.09 1.84
CA TYR A 27 23.60 5.04 3.19
C TYR A 27 23.46 6.36 3.96
N LYS A 28 23.68 7.47 3.32
CA LYS A 28 23.62 8.82 3.91
C LYS A 28 22.20 9.35 4.16
N ASN A 29 21.17 8.55 3.89
CA ASN A 29 19.75 8.88 4.06
C ASN A 29 19.00 7.74 4.77
N LEU A 30 19.73 6.76 5.32
CA LEU A 30 19.15 5.62 6.01
C LEU A 30 18.33 6.04 7.22
N LEU A 31 18.91 6.83 8.10
CA LEU A 31 18.26 7.26 9.34
C LEU A 31 17.08 8.20 9.05
N ASN A 32 17.21 9.09 8.09
CA ASN A 32 16.14 9.95 7.63
C ASN A 32 14.94 9.12 7.10
N THR A 33 15.21 8.09 6.28
CA THR A 33 14.17 7.19 5.75
C THR A 33 13.46 6.42 6.87
N LEU A 34 14.22 5.90 7.84
CA LEU A 34 13.66 5.24 9.03
C LEU A 34 12.77 6.22 9.82
N ALA A 35 13.29 7.42 10.13
CA ALA A 35 12.56 8.44 10.89
C ALA A 35 11.27 8.86 10.20
N MET A 36 11.31 9.13 8.88
CA MET A 36 10.11 9.47 8.10
C MET A 36 9.07 8.34 8.12
N THR A 37 9.50 7.07 8.02
CA THR A 37 8.59 5.91 8.09
C THR A 37 7.93 5.81 9.47
N PHE A 38 8.70 5.94 10.56
CA PHE A 38 8.16 5.94 11.92
C PHE A 38 7.19 7.09 12.15
N VAL A 39 7.57 8.31 11.75
CA VAL A 39 6.71 9.50 11.91
C VAL A 39 5.41 9.37 11.11
N SER A 40 5.44 8.79 9.92
CA SER A 40 4.22 8.50 9.13
C SER A 40 3.24 7.64 9.92
N TYR A 41 3.73 6.58 10.55
CA TYR A 41 2.90 5.69 11.36
C TYR A 41 2.38 6.36 12.63
N CYS A 42 3.20 7.15 13.31
CA CYS A 42 2.80 7.91 14.51
C CYS A 42 1.72 8.94 14.15
N LEU A 43 1.92 9.71 13.09
CA LEU A 43 0.94 10.69 12.63
C LEU A 43 -0.39 10.02 12.23
N ALA A 44 -0.32 8.93 11.45
CA ALA A 44 -1.51 8.17 11.08
C ALA A 44 -2.26 7.67 12.32
N SER A 45 -1.55 7.18 13.34
CA SER A 45 -2.15 6.70 14.59
C SER A 45 -2.92 7.80 15.31
N VAL A 46 -2.32 8.99 15.45
CA VAL A 46 -2.95 10.12 16.14
C VAL A 46 -4.14 10.66 15.31
N ILE A 47 -3.93 10.92 14.03
CA ILE A 47 -4.97 11.42 13.11
C ILE A 47 -6.16 10.46 13.08
N TRP A 48 -5.91 9.17 13.05
CA TRP A 48 -6.94 8.14 13.00
C TRP A 48 -7.86 8.19 14.23
N MET A 49 -7.29 8.30 15.42
CA MET A 49 -8.07 8.39 16.66
C MET A 49 -8.78 9.75 16.80
N MET A 50 -8.24 10.83 16.24
CA MET A 50 -8.86 12.15 16.30
C MET A 50 -10.04 12.28 15.34
N TRP A 51 -9.83 12.02 14.04
CA TRP A 51 -10.86 12.20 13.02
C TRP A 51 -10.83 11.17 11.87
N GLY A 52 -9.72 10.47 11.65
CA GLY A 52 -9.58 9.57 10.50
C GLY A 52 -10.58 8.41 10.55
N TYR A 53 -10.76 7.82 11.72
CA TYR A 53 -11.73 6.73 11.90
C TYR A 53 -13.15 7.16 11.52
N THR A 54 -13.63 8.29 12.03
CA THR A 54 -14.99 8.75 11.74
C THR A 54 -15.17 9.17 10.28
N LEU A 55 -14.15 9.77 9.64
CA LEU A 55 -14.20 10.09 8.22
C LEU A 55 -14.23 8.85 7.31
N ALA A 56 -13.59 7.77 7.74
CA ALA A 56 -13.60 6.51 6.99
C ALA A 56 -14.81 5.61 7.31
N PHE A 57 -15.23 5.52 8.57
CA PHE A 57 -16.20 4.53 9.07
C PHE A 57 -17.41 5.12 9.79
N GLY A 58 -17.54 6.44 9.84
CA GLY A 58 -18.75 7.11 10.30
C GLY A 58 -19.91 6.99 9.32
N SER A 59 -21.09 7.49 9.71
CA SER A 59 -22.30 7.47 8.88
C SER A 59 -22.07 8.13 7.53
N SER A 60 -22.33 7.41 6.46
CA SER A 60 -22.03 7.84 5.10
C SER A 60 -22.72 9.14 4.71
N LYS A 61 -21.99 10.12 4.23
CA LYS A 61 -22.49 11.39 3.67
C LYS A 61 -22.39 11.33 2.15
N GLY A 62 -23.50 11.05 1.52
CA GLY A 62 -23.60 10.97 0.06
C GLY A 62 -22.75 9.86 -0.58
N GLY A 63 -22.32 8.86 0.16
CA GLY A 63 -21.42 7.81 -0.33
C GLY A 63 -19.95 8.24 -0.48
N ILE A 64 -19.59 9.48 -0.08
CA ILE A 64 -18.27 10.08 -0.36
C ILE A 64 -17.34 10.05 0.86
N ILE A 65 -17.88 10.31 2.05
CA ILE A 65 -17.10 10.41 3.29
C ILE A 65 -18.00 10.08 4.49
N GLY A 66 -17.40 9.61 5.59
CA GLY A 66 -18.09 9.42 6.86
C GLY A 66 -18.41 10.73 7.57
N GLY A 67 -19.38 10.67 8.50
CA GLY A 67 -19.76 11.81 9.34
C GLY A 67 -18.74 12.08 10.45
N PHE A 68 -19.10 12.99 11.40
CA PHE A 68 -18.23 13.41 12.49
C PHE A 68 -18.64 12.84 13.87
N GLU A 69 -19.60 11.90 13.91
CA GLU A 69 -20.17 11.35 15.13
C GLU A 69 -19.16 10.64 16.05
N HIS A 70 -18.08 10.13 15.48
CA HIS A 70 -17.02 9.44 16.24
C HIS A 70 -15.72 10.26 16.33
N PHE A 71 -15.82 11.61 16.27
CA PHE A 71 -14.67 12.48 16.48
C PHE A 71 -14.05 12.21 17.85
N PHE A 72 -12.73 12.02 17.93
CA PHE A 72 -12.01 11.52 19.09
C PHE A 72 -12.56 10.20 19.67
N MET A 73 -13.04 9.29 18.80
CA MET A 73 -13.68 8.02 19.17
C MET A 73 -14.95 8.21 20.05
N SER A 74 -15.59 9.38 19.97
CA SER A 74 -16.79 9.67 20.75
C SER A 74 -17.90 8.65 20.45
N GLY A 75 -18.64 8.25 21.49
CA GLY A 75 -19.71 7.27 21.40
C GLY A 75 -19.24 5.81 21.25
N ILE A 76 -17.94 5.55 21.24
CA ILE A 76 -17.39 4.19 21.19
C ILE A 76 -16.80 3.86 22.57
N GLY A 77 -17.42 2.88 23.24
CA GLY A 77 -17.00 2.38 24.55
C GLY A 77 -16.25 1.05 24.45
N VAL A 78 -15.81 0.54 25.60
CA VAL A 78 -15.05 -0.73 25.72
C VAL A 78 -15.87 -1.95 25.24
N ASP A 79 -17.18 -1.86 25.36
CA ASP A 79 -18.11 -2.93 24.96
C ASP A 79 -18.70 -2.75 23.55
N SER A 80 -18.33 -1.68 22.85
CA SER A 80 -18.78 -1.43 21.49
C SER A 80 -18.24 -2.49 20.52
N LEU A 81 -19.13 -2.98 19.61
CA LEU A 81 -18.81 -4.01 18.62
C LEU A 81 -18.91 -3.46 17.19
N SER A 82 -17.96 -3.85 16.36
CA SER A 82 -18.02 -3.75 14.90
C SER A 82 -18.12 -5.17 14.35
N GLY A 83 -19.34 -5.55 13.93
CA GLY A 83 -19.63 -6.95 13.61
C GLY A 83 -19.43 -7.86 14.83
N SER A 84 -18.53 -8.83 14.73
CA SER A 84 -18.24 -9.80 15.79
C SER A 84 -17.02 -9.43 16.66
N ILE A 85 -16.35 -8.31 16.40
CA ILE A 85 -15.12 -7.91 17.11
C ILE A 85 -15.30 -6.58 17.87
N PRO A 86 -14.55 -6.35 18.97
CA PRO A 86 -14.54 -5.07 19.66
C PRO A 86 -14.19 -3.92 18.71
N THR A 87 -14.93 -2.80 18.78
CA THR A 87 -14.71 -1.65 17.88
C THR A 87 -13.31 -1.06 18.03
N TYR A 88 -12.73 -1.06 19.23
CA TYR A 88 -11.34 -0.61 19.42
C TYR A 88 -10.34 -1.49 18.64
N VAL A 89 -10.58 -2.80 18.56
CA VAL A 89 -9.77 -3.72 17.77
C VAL A 89 -9.92 -3.41 16.29
N PHE A 90 -11.15 -3.22 15.82
CA PHE A 90 -11.43 -2.83 14.44
C PHE A 90 -10.79 -1.48 14.09
N ALA A 91 -10.93 -0.48 14.94
CA ALA A 91 -10.36 0.85 14.72
C ALA A 91 -8.83 0.82 14.62
N LEU A 92 -8.16 0.12 15.55
CA LEU A 92 -6.69 -0.05 15.49
C LEU A 92 -6.27 -0.84 14.25
N PHE A 93 -7.02 -1.85 13.89
CA PHE A 93 -6.81 -2.63 12.69
C PHE A 93 -6.83 -1.75 11.44
N GLN A 94 -7.87 -0.94 11.27
CA GLN A 94 -8.01 -0.03 10.15
C GLN A 94 -6.97 1.12 10.17
N MET A 95 -6.55 1.57 11.36
CA MET A 95 -5.46 2.53 11.51
C MET A 95 -4.16 2.05 10.89
N THR A 96 -3.84 0.75 11.03
CA THR A 96 -2.60 0.20 10.46
C THR A 96 -2.56 0.27 8.93
N PHE A 97 -3.72 0.24 8.26
CA PHE A 97 -3.82 0.47 6.82
C PHE A 97 -3.55 1.92 6.45
N ALA A 98 -4.10 2.89 7.19
CA ALA A 98 -3.80 4.29 6.97
C ALA A 98 -2.29 4.56 7.13
N GLY A 99 -1.70 3.99 8.19
CA GLY A 99 -0.28 4.14 8.50
C GLY A 99 0.63 3.57 7.42
N ILE A 100 0.35 2.33 6.96
CA ILE A 100 1.19 1.75 5.92
C ILE A 100 0.99 2.45 4.58
N THR A 101 -0.23 2.86 4.23
CA THR A 101 -0.51 3.47 2.93
C THR A 101 0.30 4.74 2.72
N VAL A 102 0.29 5.66 3.67
CA VAL A 102 1.09 6.88 3.56
C VAL A 102 2.59 6.59 3.63
N ALA A 103 3.01 5.61 4.43
CA ALA A 103 4.41 5.21 4.50
C ALA A 103 4.91 4.57 3.19
N LEU A 104 4.05 3.93 2.40
CA LEU A 104 4.41 3.44 1.06
C LEU A 104 4.71 4.58 0.09
N VAL A 105 3.95 5.68 0.17
CA VAL A 105 4.20 6.88 -0.67
C VAL A 105 5.61 7.42 -0.47
N LEU A 106 6.13 7.34 0.77
CA LEU A 106 7.50 7.77 1.09
C LEU A 106 8.55 7.13 0.19
N GLY A 107 8.36 5.87 -0.21
CA GLY A 107 9.30 5.16 -1.07
C GLY A 107 9.65 5.88 -2.38
N SER A 108 8.73 6.69 -2.90
CA SER A 108 8.95 7.44 -4.14
C SER A 108 9.78 8.71 -3.97
N ILE A 109 9.93 9.24 -2.74
CA ILE A 109 10.45 10.58 -2.51
C ILE A 109 11.66 10.66 -1.58
N VAL A 110 12.10 9.54 -1.03
CA VAL A 110 13.30 9.50 -0.18
C VAL A 110 14.49 10.16 -0.88
N ASP A 111 15.43 10.59 -0.08
CA ASP A 111 16.67 11.28 -0.51
C ASP A 111 16.51 12.76 -0.89
N ARG A 112 15.29 13.33 -0.99
CA ARG A 112 15.14 14.70 -1.51
C ARG A 112 13.99 15.53 -0.94
N MET A 113 13.05 14.95 -0.20
CA MET A 113 11.93 15.71 0.38
C MET A 113 12.29 16.24 1.77
N LYS A 114 11.89 17.49 2.07
CA LYS A 114 12.04 18.09 3.40
C LYS A 114 11.21 17.32 4.43
N PHE A 115 11.78 17.05 5.60
CA PHE A 115 11.09 16.35 6.68
C PHE A 115 9.80 17.08 7.13
N SER A 116 9.86 18.40 7.26
CA SER A 116 8.70 19.25 7.60
C SER A 116 7.58 19.15 6.54
N SER A 117 7.95 19.12 5.27
CA SER A 117 6.98 18.98 4.17
C SER A 117 6.33 17.59 4.20
N TRP A 118 7.09 16.56 4.55
CA TRP A 118 6.54 15.21 4.71
C TRP A 118 5.51 15.13 5.84
N ILE A 119 5.75 15.78 6.98
CA ILE A 119 4.77 15.83 8.09
C ILE A 119 3.46 16.48 7.62
N VAL A 120 3.53 17.67 7.03
CA VAL A 120 2.33 18.39 6.56
C VAL A 120 1.60 17.60 5.48
N PHE A 121 2.34 17.05 4.51
CA PHE A 121 1.79 16.19 3.48
C PHE A 121 1.05 15.00 4.07
N THR A 122 1.66 14.28 5.01
CA THR A 122 1.07 13.11 5.66
C THR A 122 -0.27 13.43 6.32
N ILE A 123 -0.36 14.54 7.07
CA ILE A 123 -1.58 14.96 7.76
C ILE A 123 -2.71 15.24 6.74
N LEU A 124 -2.41 16.04 5.73
CA LEU A 124 -3.38 16.42 4.70
C LEU A 124 -3.79 15.22 3.84
N TRP A 125 -2.82 14.40 3.43
CA TRP A 125 -3.07 13.29 2.53
C TRP A 125 -3.90 12.17 3.18
N ILE A 126 -3.61 11.80 4.43
CA ILE A 126 -4.45 10.85 5.17
C ILE A 126 -5.87 11.39 5.28
N THR A 127 -6.04 12.66 5.64
CA THR A 127 -7.34 13.27 5.88
C THR A 127 -8.18 13.37 4.60
N PHE A 128 -7.60 13.86 3.52
CA PHE A 128 -8.36 14.24 2.32
C PHE A 128 -8.30 13.22 1.18
N ILE A 129 -7.36 12.27 1.23
CA ILE A 129 -7.22 11.26 0.16
C ILE A 129 -7.49 9.87 0.71
N TYR A 130 -6.77 9.45 1.75
CA TYR A 130 -6.91 8.11 2.28
C TYR A 130 -8.29 7.86 2.89
N CYS A 131 -8.76 8.72 3.80
CA CYS A 131 -10.05 8.52 4.47
C CYS A 131 -11.24 8.45 3.51
N PRO A 132 -11.39 9.33 2.50
CA PRO A 132 -12.44 9.19 1.49
C PRO A 132 -12.38 7.85 0.74
N ILE A 133 -11.21 7.42 0.25
CA ILE A 133 -11.10 6.16 -0.48
C ILE A 133 -11.43 4.97 0.42
N ALA A 134 -10.96 4.97 1.68
CA ALA A 134 -11.32 3.94 2.65
C ALA A 134 -12.84 3.91 2.90
N HIS A 135 -13.48 5.08 2.97
CA HIS A 135 -14.94 5.18 3.08
C HIS A 135 -15.65 4.64 1.83
N TRP A 136 -15.18 4.98 0.63
CA TRP A 136 -15.78 4.50 -0.61
C TRP A 136 -15.85 3.00 -0.70
N VAL A 137 -14.79 2.32 -0.27
CA VAL A 137 -14.64 0.86 -0.40
C VAL A 137 -15.20 0.11 0.81
N TRP A 138 -14.84 0.53 2.02
CA TRP A 138 -15.10 -0.22 3.25
C TRP A 138 -16.04 0.46 4.23
N GLY A 139 -16.22 1.78 4.13
CA GLY A 139 -17.00 2.58 5.07
C GLY A 139 -18.47 2.77 4.69
N GLY A 140 -19.00 1.98 3.77
CA GLY A 140 -20.37 2.14 3.28
C GLY A 140 -20.54 3.19 2.19
N GLY A 141 -19.44 3.56 1.51
CA GLY A 141 -19.44 4.48 0.40
C GLY A 141 -19.83 3.85 -0.94
N TRP A 142 -19.78 4.65 -2.00
CA TRP A 142 -20.32 4.33 -3.31
C TRP A 142 -19.64 3.14 -4.02
N MET A 143 -18.33 2.93 -3.82
CA MET A 143 -17.64 1.78 -4.45
C MET A 143 -18.11 0.46 -3.84
N GLY A 144 -18.19 0.39 -2.51
CA GLY A 144 -18.76 -0.78 -1.83
C GLY A 144 -20.20 -1.03 -2.22
N ALA A 145 -21.03 0.02 -2.29
CA ALA A 145 -22.42 -0.07 -2.74
C ALA A 145 -22.56 -0.53 -4.20
N MET A 146 -21.60 -0.21 -5.06
CA MET A 146 -21.53 -0.70 -6.45
C MET A 146 -21.13 -2.18 -6.52
N GLY A 147 -20.58 -2.76 -5.44
CA GLY A 147 -20.09 -4.14 -5.39
C GLY A 147 -18.61 -4.29 -5.74
N ALA A 148 -17.80 -3.24 -5.60
CA ALA A 148 -16.34 -3.35 -5.77
C ALA A 148 -15.76 -4.31 -4.73
N LEU A 149 -14.96 -5.26 -5.20
CA LEU A 149 -14.28 -6.25 -4.37
C LEU A 149 -12.85 -5.78 -4.09
N ASP A 150 -12.56 -5.47 -2.84
CA ASP A 150 -11.23 -5.12 -2.35
C ASP A 150 -11.05 -5.66 -0.94
N PHE A 151 -10.55 -6.88 -0.84
CA PHE A 151 -10.50 -7.62 0.42
C PHE A 151 -9.64 -6.95 1.49
N ALA A 152 -8.47 -6.50 1.10
CA ALA A 152 -7.51 -5.94 2.05
C ALA A 152 -6.78 -4.68 1.57
N GLY A 153 -7.19 -4.04 0.45
CA GLY A 153 -6.67 -2.73 0.09
C GLY A 153 -5.91 -2.63 -1.23
N GLY A 154 -6.37 -3.32 -2.27
CA GLY A 154 -5.86 -3.11 -3.63
C GLY A 154 -6.02 -1.67 -4.07
N ASN A 155 -7.25 -1.13 -3.97
CA ASN A 155 -7.55 0.27 -4.22
C ASN A 155 -7.12 1.16 -3.06
N VAL A 156 -7.59 0.84 -1.84
CA VAL A 156 -7.44 1.70 -0.66
C VAL A 156 -5.97 1.94 -0.30
N VAL A 157 -5.12 0.92 -0.46
CA VAL A 157 -3.71 0.97 -0.07
C VAL A 157 -2.79 1.09 -1.28
N HIS A 158 -2.80 0.09 -2.17
CA HIS A 158 -1.70 -0.09 -3.12
C HIS A 158 -1.80 0.82 -4.34
N ILE A 159 -2.95 0.89 -5.00
CA ILE A 159 -3.17 1.83 -6.12
C ILE A 159 -3.05 3.25 -5.60
N ASN A 160 -3.70 3.55 -4.47
CA ASN A 160 -3.65 4.85 -3.83
C ASN A 160 -2.21 5.29 -3.50
N ALA A 161 -1.43 4.46 -2.80
CA ALA A 161 -0.05 4.79 -2.46
C ALA A 161 0.87 4.88 -3.69
N GLY A 162 0.74 3.95 -4.64
CA GLY A 162 1.55 3.92 -5.85
C GLY A 162 1.33 5.14 -6.72
N GLU A 163 0.06 5.52 -6.95
CA GLU A 163 -0.30 6.70 -7.74
C GLU A 163 0.16 8.00 -7.06
N ALA A 164 -0.07 8.15 -5.75
CA ALA A 164 0.42 9.30 -5.00
C ALA A 164 1.95 9.41 -5.05
N GLY A 165 2.65 8.29 -4.95
CA GLY A 165 4.10 8.22 -5.08
C GLY A 165 4.59 8.65 -6.47
N LEU A 166 3.93 8.19 -7.53
CA LEU A 166 4.23 8.63 -8.90
C LEU A 166 4.08 10.14 -9.05
N VAL A 167 2.94 10.69 -8.63
CA VAL A 167 2.67 12.13 -8.71
C VAL A 167 3.71 12.93 -7.93
N LEU A 168 4.02 12.53 -6.69
CA LEU A 168 5.06 13.18 -5.88
C LEU A 168 6.44 13.09 -6.53
N SER A 169 6.80 11.95 -7.09
CA SER A 169 8.11 11.77 -7.75
C SER A 169 8.28 12.71 -8.95
N LEU A 170 7.22 12.90 -9.72
CA LEU A 170 7.18 13.83 -10.85
C LEU A 170 7.28 15.29 -10.40
N MET A 171 6.56 15.66 -9.34
CA MET A 171 6.52 17.03 -8.82
C MET A 171 7.82 17.45 -8.11
N LEU A 172 8.48 16.54 -7.41
CA LEU A 172 9.79 16.78 -6.80
C LEU A 172 10.93 16.78 -7.82
N GLY A 173 10.76 16.11 -8.94
CA GLY A 173 11.78 15.94 -9.98
C GLY A 173 12.85 14.90 -9.60
N LYS A 174 13.84 14.76 -10.46
CA LYS A 174 14.91 13.75 -10.33
C LYS A 174 15.88 14.12 -9.21
N ARG A 175 16.39 13.10 -8.50
CA ARG A 175 17.47 13.24 -7.52
C ARG A 175 18.75 13.75 -8.19
N VAL A 176 19.57 14.45 -7.45
CA VAL A 176 20.89 14.88 -7.91
C VAL A 176 21.72 13.65 -8.29
N GLY A 177 22.20 13.62 -9.55
CA GLY A 177 22.94 12.50 -10.09
C GLY A 177 22.12 11.33 -10.65
N TYR A 178 20.78 11.41 -10.68
CA TYR A 178 19.94 10.36 -11.25
C TYR A 178 20.34 10.03 -12.70
N GLY A 179 20.54 8.74 -12.98
CA GLY A 179 20.98 8.24 -14.28
C GLY A 179 22.44 8.54 -14.65
N LYS A 180 23.20 9.24 -13.76
CA LYS A 180 24.63 9.57 -13.97
C LYS A 180 25.54 8.95 -12.91
N VAL A 181 25.05 8.80 -11.69
CA VAL A 181 25.78 8.23 -10.56
C VAL A 181 25.02 7.04 -10.03
N ALA A 182 25.73 5.93 -9.74
CA ALA A 182 25.09 4.75 -9.13
C ALA A 182 24.56 5.09 -7.73
N MET A 183 23.32 4.70 -7.47
CA MET A 183 22.64 4.92 -6.19
C MET A 183 22.51 3.58 -5.47
N PHE A 184 23.56 3.19 -4.77
CA PHE A 184 23.61 1.92 -4.07
C PHE A 184 22.73 1.91 -2.80
N PRO A 185 22.02 0.80 -2.53
CA PRO A 185 21.28 0.60 -1.28
C PRO A 185 22.24 0.60 -0.08
N SER A 186 21.76 1.10 1.05
CA SER A 186 22.55 1.18 2.29
C SER A 186 22.86 -0.20 2.86
N SER A 187 21.90 -1.13 2.82
CA SER A 187 22.05 -2.47 3.38
C SER A 187 21.04 -3.46 2.80
N ILE A 188 21.50 -4.34 1.93
CA ILE A 188 20.67 -5.43 1.39
C ILE A 188 20.21 -6.38 2.50
N ALA A 189 21.00 -6.56 3.57
CA ALA A 189 20.59 -7.39 4.72
C ALA A 189 19.39 -6.80 5.45
N LEU A 190 19.35 -5.48 5.67
CA LEU A 190 18.18 -4.80 6.24
C LEU A 190 16.97 -4.89 5.30
N THR A 191 17.17 -4.73 4.00
CA THR A 191 16.10 -4.90 3.00
C THR A 191 15.51 -6.31 3.05
N ALA A 192 16.35 -7.34 3.08
CA ALA A 192 15.89 -8.73 3.16
C ALA A 192 15.14 -9.02 4.47
N LEU A 193 15.65 -8.53 5.60
CA LEU A 193 14.96 -8.64 6.89
C LEU A 193 13.63 -7.91 6.88
N GLY A 194 13.60 -6.69 6.33
CA GLY A 194 12.37 -5.91 6.17
C GLY A 194 11.34 -6.62 5.30
N ALA A 195 11.76 -7.22 4.17
CA ALA A 195 10.89 -8.03 3.31
C ALA A 195 10.32 -9.25 4.03
N ALA A 196 11.13 -9.95 4.84
CA ALA A 196 10.67 -11.09 5.62
C ALA A 196 9.63 -10.69 6.68
N LEU A 197 9.84 -9.56 7.38
CA LEU A 197 8.88 -9.00 8.34
C LEU A 197 7.60 -8.50 7.65
N LEU A 198 7.71 -7.92 6.45
CA LEU A 198 6.55 -7.56 5.63
C LEU A 198 5.76 -8.81 5.23
N TRP A 199 6.42 -9.87 4.77
CA TRP A 199 5.75 -11.12 4.42
C TRP A 199 5.01 -11.72 5.61
N PHE A 200 5.67 -11.81 6.75
CA PHE A 200 5.05 -12.29 7.99
C PHE A 200 3.84 -11.43 8.40
N GLY A 201 3.99 -10.10 8.42
CA GLY A 201 2.90 -9.18 8.76
C GLY A 201 1.74 -9.20 7.76
N TRP A 202 2.01 -9.59 6.50
CA TRP A 202 0.98 -9.66 5.46
C TRP A 202 -0.03 -10.79 5.68
N PHE A 203 0.32 -11.81 6.42
CA PHE A 203 -0.65 -12.81 6.86
C PHE A 203 -1.75 -12.19 7.72
N GLY A 204 -1.39 -11.30 8.64
CA GLY A 204 -2.36 -10.49 9.38
C GLY A 204 -3.06 -9.45 8.51
N PHE A 205 -2.36 -8.87 7.53
CA PHE A 205 -2.91 -7.90 6.59
C PHE A 205 -4.05 -8.50 5.76
N ASN A 206 -3.86 -9.64 5.15
CA ASN A 206 -4.85 -10.28 4.30
C ASN A 206 -5.81 -11.17 5.10
N ALA A 207 -5.33 -12.21 5.80
CA ALA A 207 -6.21 -13.11 6.54
C ALA A 207 -6.99 -12.40 7.66
N GLY A 208 -6.36 -11.40 8.29
CA GLY A 208 -7.04 -10.56 9.30
C GLY A 208 -8.17 -9.71 8.74
N SER A 209 -8.18 -9.38 7.46
CA SER A 209 -9.24 -8.60 6.80
C SER A 209 -10.57 -9.35 6.72
N GLN A 210 -10.57 -10.65 6.96
CA GLN A 210 -11.81 -11.42 7.13
C GLN A 210 -12.59 -11.02 8.40
N LEU A 211 -11.92 -10.43 9.39
CA LEU A 211 -12.48 -10.05 10.69
C LEU A 211 -13.13 -11.22 11.46
N ALA A 212 -12.90 -12.44 11.01
CA ALA A 212 -13.36 -13.70 11.58
C ALA A 212 -12.25 -14.75 11.48
N ALA A 213 -12.36 -15.80 12.28
CA ALA A 213 -11.46 -16.94 12.24
C ALA A 213 -12.20 -18.14 11.64
N ASP A 214 -12.26 -18.15 10.33
CA ASP A 214 -13.02 -19.11 9.54
C ASP A 214 -12.22 -19.63 8.33
N GLY A 215 -12.88 -20.39 7.46
CA GLY A 215 -12.27 -20.96 6.26
C GLY A 215 -11.77 -19.91 5.27
N VAL A 216 -12.42 -18.74 5.18
CA VAL A 216 -12.01 -17.65 4.28
C VAL A 216 -10.68 -17.04 4.78
N ALA A 217 -10.55 -16.82 6.10
CA ALA A 217 -9.29 -16.36 6.69
C ALA A 217 -8.14 -17.35 6.44
N ALA A 218 -8.39 -18.65 6.58
CA ALA A 218 -7.40 -19.68 6.31
C ALA A 218 -7.02 -19.74 4.82
N SER A 219 -8.00 -19.62 3.92
CA SER A 219 -7.78 -19.52 2.47
C SER A 219 -6.94 -18.27 2.13
N ALA A 220 -7.30 -17.10 2.67
CA ALA A 220 -6.58 -15.86 2.45
C ALA A 220 -5.10 -15.95 2.89
N PHE A 221 -4.83 -16.63 4.00
CA PHE A 221 -3.46 -16.90 4.46
C PHE A 221 -2.68 -17.72 3.41
N MET A 222 -3.28 -18.84 2.95
CA MET A 222 -2.64 -19.74 2.00
C MET A 222 -2.38 -19.08 0.64
N VAL A 223 -3.37 -18.39 0.07
CA VAL A 223 -3.22 -17.73 -1.24
C VAL A 223 -2.24 -16.56 -1.19
N THR A 224 -2.17 -15.85 -0.05
CA THR A 224 -1.18 -14.78 0.18
C THR A 224 0.24 -15.33 0.12
N ASN A 225 0.52 -16.42 0.84
CA ASN A 225 1.83 -17.06 0.80
C ASN A 225 2.18 -17.55 -0.61
N THR A 226 1.24 -18.17 -1.28
CA THR A 226 1.45 -18.74 -2.62
C THR A 226 1.77 -17.67 -3.66
N SER A 227 1.01 -16.57 -3.68
CA SER A 227 1.26 -15.45 -4.61
C SER A 227 2.63 -14.82 -4.37
N ALA A 228 2.98 -14.56 -3.10
CA ALA A 228 4.27 -13.98 -2.72
C ALA A 228 5.46 -14.86 -3.19
N ALA A 229 5.41 -16.15 -2.89
CA ALA A 229 6.46 -17.10 -3.27
C ALA A 229 6.57 -17.22 -4.79
N THR A 230 5.45 -17.30 -5.51
CA THR A 230 5.43 -17.39 -6.97
C THR A 230 6.01 -16.14 -7.61
N ALA A 231 5.61 -14.95 -7.16
CA ALA A 231 6.10 -13.69 -7.68
C ALA A 231 7.61 -13.50 -7.43
N ALA A 232 8.10 -13.90 -6.26
CA ALA A 232 9.52 -13.86 -5.94
C ALA A 232 10.35 -14.71 -6.91
N LEU A 233 9.90 -15.93 -7.19
CA LEU A 233 10.56 -16.84 -8.16
C LEU A 233 10.51 -16.26 -9.58
N VAL A 234 9.36 -15.73 -10.01
CA VAL A 234 9.20 -15.15 -11.35
C VAL A 234 10.09 -13.92 -11.51
N TRP A 235 10.11 -13.00 -10.54
CA TRP A 235 11.02 -11.85 -10.57
C TRP A 235 12.47 -12.29 -10.65
N MET A 236 12.87 -13.24 -9.82
CA MET A 236 14.21 -13.82 -9.82
C MET A 236 14.59 -14.37 -11.19
N PHE A 237 13.71 -15.15 -11.85
CA PHE A 237 13.96 -15.69 -13.18
C PHE A 237 14.02 -14.60 -14.26
N CYS A 238 13.13 -13.59 -14.22
CA CYS A 238 13.20 -12.46 -15.15
C CYS A 238 14.54 -11.72 -15.02
N GLU A 239 14.96 -11.43 -13.79
CA GLU A 239 16.24 -10.78 -13.52
C GLU A 239 17.41 -11.65 -14.01
N TRP A 240 17.38 -12.95 -13.72
CA TRP A 240 18.43 -13.89 -14.12
C TRP A 240 18.59 -13.96 -15.63
N ILE A 241 17.48 -14.06 -16.36
CA ILE A 241 17.50 -14.10 -17.83
C ILE A 241 18.06 -12.80 -18.43
N VAL A 242 17.68 -11.65 -17.87
CA VAL A 242 18.05 -10.35 -18.43
C VAL A 242 19.46 -9.91 -18.01
N THR A 243 19.84 -10.13 -16.75
CA THR A 243 21.11 -9.61 -16.17
C THR A 243 22.20 -10.67 -16.00
N GLY A 244 21.86 -11.96 -16.19
CA GLY A 244 22.77 -13.09 -16.04
C GLY A 244 22.90 -13.61 -14.60
N LYS A 245 22.34 -12.94 -13.60
CA LYS A 245 22.36 -13.38 -12.19
C LYS A 245 21.19 -12.79 -11.39
N PRO A 246 20.59 -13.57 -10.48
CA PRO A 246 19.57 -13.05 -9.57
C PRO A 246 20.19 -12.27 -8.41
N THR A 247 19.41 -11.38 -7.82
CA THR A 247 19.83 -10.62 -6.62
C THR A 247 18.85 -10.84 -5.47
N VAL A 248 19.35 -10.68 -4.23
CA VAL A 248 18.50 -10.72 -3.03
C VAL A 248 17.48 -9.58 -3.07
N LEU A 249 17.87 -8.41 -3.58
CA LEU A 249 16.97 -7.26 -3.74
C LEU A 249 15.82 -7.57 -4.71
N GLY A 250 16.11 -8.19 -5.85
CA GLY A 250 15.10 -8.61 -6.82
C GLY A 250 14.11 -9.63 -6.24
N ILE A 251 14.63 -10.64 -5.51
CA ILE A 251 13.78 -11.63 -4.82
C ILE A 251 12.87 -10.94 -3.80
N ALA A 252 13.42 -10.04 -2.97
CA ALA A 252 12.66 -9.30 -1.96
C ALA A 252 11.58 -8.41 -2.59
N SER A 253 11.89 -7.72 -3.69
CA SER A 253 10.92 -6.92 -4.45
C SER A 253 9.82 -7.79 -5.08
N GLY A 254 10.17 -8.98 -5.58
CA GLY A 254 9.22 -9.96 -6.08
C GLY A 254 8.27 -10.47 -5.01
N VAL A 255 8.77 -10.74 -3.79
CA VAL A 255 7.91 -11.08 -2.63
C VAL A 255 6.85 -10.00 -2.43
N VAL A 256 7.28 -8.73 -2.33
CA VAL A 256 6.35 -7.60 -2.10
C VAL A 256 5.36 -7.45 -3.26
N ALA A 257 5.80 -7.58 -4.52
CA ALA A 257 4.92 -7.51 -5.69
C ALA A 257 3.80 -8.56 -5.64
N GLY A 258 4.13 -9.80 -5.23
CA GLY A 258 3.14 -10.87 -5.07
C GLY A 258 2.17 -10.64 -3.91
N LEU A 259 2.67 -10.10 -2.79
CA LEU A 259 1.86 -9.72 -1.64
C LEU A 259 0.87 -8.59 -2.00
N VAL A 260 1.33 -7.59 -2.74
CA VAL A 260 0.51 -6.49 -3.24
C VAL A 260 -0.61 -6.98 -4.15
N ALA A 261 -0.27 -7.78 -5.16
CA ALA A 261 -1.24 -8.22 -6.15
C ALA A 261 -2.32 -9.16 -5.59
N ILE A 262 -2.00 -9.98 -4.60
CA ILE A 262 -3.01 -10.85 -3.98
C ILE A 262 -3.91 -10.10 -3.00
N THR A 263 -3.50 -8.94 -2.50
CA THR A 263 -4.20 -8.20 -1.45
C THR A 263 -5.69 -7.94 -1.74
N PRO A 264 -6.10 -7.42 -2.91
CA PRO A 264 -7.53 -7.23 -3.20
C PRO A 264 -8.30 -8.53 -3.39
N ALA A 265 -7.61 -9.62 -3.74
CA ALA A 265 -8.20 -10.90 -4.14
C ALA A 265 -8.23 -11.95 -3.03
N ALA A 266 -7.46 -11.77 -1.94
CA ALA A 266 -7.11 -12.84 -1.00
C ALA A 266 -8.30 -13.56 -0.36
N GLY A 267 -9.42 -12.86 -0.13
CA GLY A 267 -10.66 -13.46 0.40
C GLY A 267 -11.61 -14.00 -0.66
N PHE A 268 -11.25 -13.91 -1.94
CA PHE A 268 -12.17 -14.21 -3.04
C PHE A 268 -11.65 -15.27 -4.01
N VAL A 269 -10.36 -15.65 -3.97
CA VAL A 269 -9.76 -16.50 -4.98
C VAL A 269 -9.22 -17.80 -4.42
N ASN A 270 -9.17 -18.83 -5.26
CA ASN A 270 -8.60 -20.12 -4.94
C ASN A 270 -7.08 -20.20 -5.25
N LEU A 271 -6.45 -21.32 -4.90
CA LEU A 271 -5.02 -21.54 -5.06
C LEU A 271 -4.52 -21.44 -6.52
N PRO A 272 -5.16 -22.01 -7.54
CA PRO A 272 -4.74 -21.83 -8.93
C PRO A 272 -4.74 -20.36 -9.37
N ALA A 273 -5.74 -19.57 -8.97
CA ALA A 273 -5.78 -18.15 -9.26
C ALA A 273 -4.64 -17.40 -8.57
N ALA A 274 -4.31 -17.75 -7.32
CA ALA A 274 -3.19 -17.14 -6.60
C ALA A 274 -1.83 -17.39 -7.29
N LEU A 275 -1.62 -18.57 -7.87
CA LEU A 275 -0.42 -18.86 -8.69
C LEU A 275 -0.35 -17.94 -9.91
N VAL A 276 -1.45 -17.75 -10.64
CA VAL A 276 -1.52 -16.84 -11.80
C VAL A 276 -1.30 -15.40 -11.37
N ILE A 277 -1.91 -14.95 -10.28
CA ILE A 277 -1.74 -13.60 -9.74
C ILE A 277 -0.28 -13.35 -9.40
N GLY A 278 0.37 -14.29 -8.72
CA GLY A 278 1.78 -14.21 -8.38
C GLY A 278 2.69 -14.22 -9.61
N LEU A 279 2.42 -15.09 -10.58
CA LEU A 279 3.20 -15.19 -11.82
C LEU A 279 3.19 -13.84 -12.58
N VAL A 280 2.01 -13.30 -12.82
CA VAL A 280 1.88 -12.04 -13.57
C VAL A 280 2.47 -10.88 -12.77
N SER A 281 2.27 -10.82 -11.46
CA SER A 281 2.80 -9.71 -10.64
C SER A 281 4.32 -9.71 -10.56
N GLY A 282 4.96 -10.89 -10.50
CA GLY A 282 6.42 -10.98 -10.53
C GLY A 282 7.02 -10.45 -11.83
N ALA A 283 6.43 -10.82 -12.96
CA ALA A 283 6.85 -10.34 -14.28
C ALA A 283 6.53 -8.85 -14.48
N LEU A 284 5.31 -8.41 -14.13
CA LEU A 284 4.86 -7.03 -14.27
C LEU A 284 5.66 -6.07 -13.37
N GLY A 285 5.90 -6.47 -12.11
CA GLY A 285 6.71 -5.69 -11.17
C GLY A 285 8.14 -5.52 -11.69
N TYR A 286 8.78 -6.61 -12.11
CA TYR A 286 10.11 -6.54 -12.74
C TYR A 286 10.12 -5.63 -13.96
N PHE A 287 9.18 -5.79 -14.89
CA PHE A 287 9.06 -4.94 -16.08
C PHE A 287 8.87 -3.47 -15.71
N SER A 288 8.02 -3.18 -14.74
CA SER A 288 7.70 -1.81 -14.31
C SER A 288 8.92 -1.10 -13.72
N VAL A 289 9.71 -1.81 -12.93
CA VAL A 289 10.90 -1.27 -12.25
C VAL A 289 12.11 -1.23 -13.20
N ALA A 290 12.39 -2.32 -13.89
CA ALA A 290 13.61 -2.44 -14.69
C ALA A 290 13.50 -1.80 -16.08
N VAL A 291 12.29 -1.72 -16.66
CA VAL A 291 12.09 -1.26 -18.04
C VAL A 291 11.26 0.02 -18.11
N LEU A 292 10.04 0.00 -17.56
CA LEU A 292 9.07 1.08 -17.73
C LEU A 292 9.59 2.38 -17.08
N LYS A 293 10.04 2.31 -15.81
CA LYS A 293 10.59 3.44 -15.08
C LYS A 293 11.74 4.11 -15.83
N GLN A 294 12.65 3.32 -16.38
CA GLN A 294 13.79 3.84 -17.14
C GLN A 294 13.39 4.46 -18.47
N LYS A 295 12.45 3.86 -19.20
CA LYS A 295 11.97 4.37 -20.51
C LYS A 295 11.21 5.69 -20.36
N ILE A 296 10.34 5.80 -19.36
CA ILE A 296 9.58 7.02 -19.08
C ILE A 296 10.49 8.07 -18.40
N GLY A 297 11.44 7.62 -17.60
CA GLY A 297 12.48 8.46 -17.01
C GLY A 297 12.01 9.25 -15.79
N TYR A 298 11.02 8.75 -15.01
CA TYR A 298 10.67 9.30 -13.72
C TYR A 298 11.57 8.72 -12.60
N ASP A 299 11.81 9.50 -11.55
CA ASP A 299 12.65 9.07 -10.42
C ASP A 299 11.79 8.71 -9.20
N ASP A 300 11.22 7.52 -9.24
CA ASP A 300 10.61 6.84 -8.11
C ASP A 300 11.73 6.12 -7.34
N SER A 301 12.09 6.64 -6.16
CA SER A 301 13.35 6.28 -5.49
C SER A 301 13.46 4.80 -5.14
N LEU A 302 12.39 4.22 -4.59
CA LEU A 302 12.34 2.84 -4.11
C LEU A 302 11.25 2.02 -4.81
N ASP A 303 10.88 2.41 -6.03
CA ASP A 303 9.99 1.66 -6.93
C ASP A 303 8.54 1.48 -6.43
N ALA A 304 8.06 2.44 -5.62
CA ALA A 304 6.73 2.34 -5.01
C ALA A 304 5.60 2.25 -6.05
N PHE A 305 5.66 3.05 -7.14
CA PHE A 305 4.65 2.95 -8.20
C PHE A 305 4.74 1.62 -8.95
N GLY A 306 5.94 1.17 -9.32
CA GLY A 306 6.13 -0.08 -10.05
C GLY A 306 5.62 -1.30 -9.28
N VAL A 307 5.89 -1.34 -7.98
CA VAL A 307 5.51 -2.46 -7.11
C VAL A 307 4.08 -2.31 -6.59
N HIS A 308 3.69 -1.14 -6.05
CA HIS A 308 2.36 -0.98 -5.44
C HIS A 308 1.30 -0.52 -6.45
N GLY A 309 1.57 0.48 -7.29
CA GLY A 309 0.64 0.97 -8.29
C GLY A 309 0.31 -0.10 -9.34
N MET A 310 1.33 -0.57 -10.07
CA MET A 310 1.14 -1.51 -11.18
C MET A 310 0.66 -2.89 -10.71
N CYS A 311 1.27 -3.46 -9.66
CA CYS A 311 0.83 -4.76 -9.14
C CYS A 311 -0.52 -4.67 -8.40
N GLY A 312 -0.85 -3.51 -7.79
CA GLY A 312 -2.18 -3.24 -7.22
C GLY A 312 -3.28 -3.20 -8.27
N ILE A 313 -3.03 -2.52 -9.40
CA ILE A 313 -3.94 -2.50 -10.56
C ILE A 313 -4.16 -3.92 -11.08
N TRP A 314 -3.08 -4.68 -11.27
CA TRP A 314 -3.20 -6.08 -11.68
C TRP A 314 -4.02 -6.90 -10.68
N GLY A 315 -3.75 -6.77 -9.39
CA GLY A 315 -4.47 -7.49 -8.35
C GLY A 315 -5.98 -7.19 -8.33
N ALA A 316 -6.35 -5.90 -8.46
CA ALA A 316 -7.75 -5.50 -8.53
C ALA A 316 -8.45 -6.01 -9.79
N LEU A 317 -7.79 -5.99 -10.96
CA LEU A 317 -8.30 -6.63 -12.18
C LEU A 317 -8.43 -8.14 -12.01
N ALA A 318 -7.43 -8.80 -11.44
CA ALA A 318 -7.43 -10.23 -11.20
C ALA A 318 -8.55 -10.66 -10.24
N THR A 319 -8.91 -9.81 -9.27
CA THR A 319 -10.09 -10.04 -8.42
C THR A 319 -11.37 -10.10 -9.28
N GLY A 320 -11.54 -9.17 -10.21
CA GLY A 320 -12.67 -9.17 -11.14
C GLY A 320 -12.70 -10.37 -12.11
N LEU A 321 -11.53 -10.93 -12.41
CA LEU A 321 -11.42 -12.14 -13.25
C LEU A 321 -11.71 -13.43 -12.45
N PHE A 322 -11.08 -13.59 -11.28
CA PHE A 322 -10.92 -14.86 -10.59
C PHE A 322 -11.76 -15.00 -9.31
N ALA A 323 -12.53 -13.98 -8.90
CA ALA A 323 -13.41 -14.11 -7.72
C ALA A 323 -14.30 -15.34 -7.87
N ASN A 324 -14.28 -16.19 -6.83
CA ASN A 324 -14.89 -17.54 -6.85
C ASN A 324 -15.94 -17.65 -5.77
N PRO A 325 -17.22 -17.91 -6.13
CA PRO A 325 -18.31 -18.05 -5.17
C PRO A 325 -18.13 -19.23 -4.20
N ALA A 326 -17.29 -20.22 -4.52
CA ALA A 326 -16.96 -21.28 -3.58
C ALA A 326 -16.06 -20.83 -2.40
N ILE A 327 -15.44 -19.65 -2.49
CA ILE A 327 -14.65 -19.06 -1.40
C ILE A 327 -15.50 -18.05 -0.62
N THR A 328 -16.21 -17.17 -1.33
CA THR A 328 -17.11 -16.17 -0.75
C THR A 328 -18.38 -16.12 -1.60
N ASP A 329 -19.51 -16.58 -1.08
CA ASP A 329 -20.77 -16.81 -1.80
C ASP A 329 -21.25 -15.61 -2.63
N SER A 330 -20.98 -14.38 -2.19
CA SER A 330 -21.41 -13.16 -2.88
C SER A 330 -20.44 -12.68 -3.98
N ALA A 331 -19.29 -13.34 -4.16
CA ALA A 331 -18.22 -12.89 -5.05
C ALA A 331 -18.07 -13.83 -6.26
N ALA A 332 -18.49 -13.40 -7.43
CA ALA A 332 -18.27 -14.10 -8.70
C ALA A 332 -17.58 -13.16 -9.69
N GLY A 333 -16.46 -13.59 -10.26
CA GLY A 333 -15.73 -12.88 -11.30
C GLY A 333 -16.11 -13.33 -12.71
N LEU A 334 -15.39 -12.76 -13.70
CA LEU A 334 -15.63 -13.08 -15.12
C LEU A 334 -15.60 -14.59 -15.42
N PHE A 335 -14.60 -15.31 -14.89
CA PHE A 335 -14.48 -16.77 -15.14
C PHE A 335 -15.48 -17.62 -14.36
N TYR A 336 -16.25 -17.02 -13.48
CA TYR A 336 -17.36 -17.63 -12.76
C TYR A 336 -18.73 -17.09 -13.18
N GLY A 337 -18.80 -16.54 -14.42
CA GLY A 337 -20.07 -16.16 -15.06
C GLY A 337 -20.56 -14.75 -14.76
N ASN A 338 -19.76 -13.90 -14.10
CA ASN A 338 -20.14 -12.50 -13.83
C ASN A 338 -19.15 -11.50 -14.50
N PRO A 339 -19.31 -11.19 -15.78
CA PRO A 339 -18.48 -10.20 -16.47
C PRO A 339 -18.67 -8.78 -15.92
N GLY A 340 -19.81 -8.48 -15.28
CA GLY A 340 -20.07 -7.20 -14.63
C GLY A 340 -19.08 -6.89 -13.52
N GLN A 341 -18.56 -7.92 -12.81
CA GLN A 341 -17.59 -7.72 -11.76
C GLN A 341 -16.27 -7.13 -12.27
N LEU A 342 -15.81 -7.56 -13.44
CA LEU A 342 -14.60 -6.99 -14.04
C LEU A 342 -14.78 -5.50 -14.36
N TRP A 343 -15.96 -5.12 -14.87
CA TRP A 343 -16.28 -3.72 -15.13
C TRP A 343 -16.30 -2.88 -13.84
N ILE A 344 -16.90 -3.40 -12.77
CA ILE A 344 -16.91 -2.75 -11.45
C ILE A 344 -15.46 -2.52 -10.95
N GLN A 345 -14.59 -3.51 -11.10
CA GLN A 345 -13.17 -3.37 -10.71
C GLN A 345 -12.46 -2.29 -11.56
N ILE A 346 -12.69 -2.25 -12.86
CA ILE A 346 -12.10 -1.21 -13.72
C ILE A 346 -12.55 0.18 -13.28
N VAL A 347 -13.85 0.37 -13.02
CA VAL A 347 -14.38 1.65 -12.54
C VAL A 347 -13.73 2.05 -11.21
N SER A 348 -13.60 1.12 -10.26
CA SER A 348 -13.00 1.38 -8.97
C SER A 348 -11.51 1.73 -9.07
N ILE A 349 -10.74 1.04 -9.93
CA ILE A 349 -9.34 1.33 -10.22
C ILE A 349 -9.17 2.75 -10.78
N VAL A 350 -9.92 3.07 -11.83
CA VAL A 350 -9.83 4.36 -12.52
C VAL A 350 -10.22 5.50 -11.57
N ALA A 351 -11.31 5.33 -10.83
CA ALA A 351 -11.75 6.36 -9.88
C ALA A 351 -10.73 6.58 -8.75
N THR A 352 -10.16 5.51 -8.20
CA THR A 352 -9.09 5.61 -7.20
C THR A 352 -7.86 6.33 -7.78
N ALA A 353 -7.38 5.92 -8.95
CA ALA A 353 -6.20 6.50 -9.55
C ALA A 353 -6.39 8.00 -9.87
N VAL A 354 -7.52 8.36 -10.48
CA VAL A 354 -7.81 9.77 -10.82
C VAL A 354 -7.98 10.63 -9.57
N PHE A 355 -8.75 10.16 -8.60
CA PHE A 355 -8.95 10.91 -7.35
C PHE A 355 -7.64 11.09 -6.58
N THR A 356 -6.84 10.03 -6.48
CA THR A 356 -5.52 10.09 -5.84
C THR A 356 -4.59 11.05 -6.57
N ALA A 357 -4.50 10.98 -7.90
CA ALA A 357 -3.62 11.84 -8.68
C ALA A 357 -4.00 13.32 -8.50
N VAL A 358 -5.27 13.67 -8.72
CA VAL A 358 -5.75 15.06 -8.60
C VAL A 358 -5.65 15.55 -7.16
N GLY A 359 -6.11 14.76 -6.20
CA GLY A 359 -6.06 15.11 -4.79
C GLY A 359 -4.63 15.27 -4.26
N THR A 360 -3.71 14.39 -4.68
CA THR A 360 -2.30 14.49 -4.33
C THR A 360 -1.67 15.76 -4.88
N LEU A 361 -1.98 16.17 -6.12
CA LEU A 361 -1.52 17.46 -6.67
C LEU A 361 -1.98 18.65 -5.82
N ILE A 362 -3.24 18.63 -5.37
CA ILE A 362 -3.78 19.69 -4.49
C ILE A 362 -3.06 19.69 -3.15
N VAL A 363 -2.89 18.52 -2.52
CA VAL A 363 -2.17 18.37 -1.24
C VAL A 363 -0.72 18.85 -1.37
N ILE A 364 -0.04 18.52 -2.47
CA ILE A 364 1.31 19.02 -2.77
C ILE A 364 1.35 20.54 -2.84
N ALA A 365 0.41 21.16 -3.56
CA ALA A 365 0.34 22.62 -3.71
C ALA A 365 0.17 23.30 -2.34
N VAL A 366 -0.75 22.80 -1.51
CA VAL A 366 -0.97 23.31 -0.14
C VAL A 366 0.27 23.10 0.73
N THR A 367 0.83 21.91 0.71
CA THR A 367 2.06 21.58 1.47
C THR A 367 3.21 22.53 1.10
N LYS A 368 3.42 22.76 -0.21
CA LYS A 368 4.47 23.66 -0.70
C LYS A 368 4.32 25.07 -0.15
N VAL A 369 3.10 25.58 -0.09
CA VAL A 369 2.83 26.93 0.48
C VAL A 369 3.09 26.95 1.98
N LEU A 370 2.59 25.96 2.71
CA LEU A 370 2.72 25.92 4.18
C LEU A 370 4.17 25.71 4.67
N THR A 371 5.01 25.05 3.88
CA THR A 371 6.39 24.68 4.28
C THR A 371 7.48 25.46 3.55
N GLY A 372 7.11 26.41 2.69
CA GLY A 372 8.07 27.18 1.92
C GLY A 372 8.87 26.36 0.90
N GLY A 373 8.29 25.26 0.38
CA GLY A 373 8.92 24.36 -0.59
C GLY A 373 8.88 22.91 -0.14
N LEU A 374 9.05 21.99 -1.08
CA LEU A 374 8.94 20.54 -0.81
C LEU A 374 10.29 19.85 -0.69
N ARG A 375 11.26 20.32 -1.47
CA ARG A 375 12.56 19.67 -1.65
C ARG A 375 13.62 20.36 -0.81
N VAL A 376 14.56 19.57 -0.29
CA VAL A 376 15.76 20.05 0.40
C VAL A 376 16.65 20.81 -0.57
N GLU A 377 17.58 21.62 -0.04
CA GLU A 377 18.57 22.31 -0.84
C GLU A 377 19.52 21.32 -1.51
N ARG A 378 20.08 21.73 -2.65
CA ARG A 378 20.93 20.85 -3.47
C ARG A 378 22.14 20.30 -2.70
N ASP A 379 22.78 21.14 -1.91
CA ASP A 379 23.97 20.76 -1.16
C ASP A 379 23.63 19.79 -0.02
N GLU A 380 22.49 19.98 0.64
CA GLU A 380 21.95 19.06 1.63
C GLU A 380 21.63 17.67 1.01
N GLU A 381 21.03 17.63 -0.19
CA GLU A 381 20.79 16.38 -0.91
C GLU A 381 22.10 15.67 -1.30
N ILE A 382 23.16 16.44 -1.63
CA ILE A 382 24.47 15.89 -1.96
C ILE A 382 25.17 15.35 -0.71
N GLN A 383 25.09 16.04 0.41
CA GLN A 383 25.69 15.61 1.68
C GLN A 383 24.96 14.39 2.27
N GLY A 384 23.66 14.39 2.21
CA GLY A 384 22.74 13.41 2.80
C GLY A 384 21.91 13.99 3.93
N LEU A 385 20.80 13.32 4.25
CA LEU A 385 19.78 13.81 5.17
C LEU A 385 19.87 13.20 6.57
N ASP A 386 20.92 12.44 6.85
CA ASP A 386 21.15 11.79 8.14
C ASP A 386 21.94 12.67 9.12
N ASN A 387 22.32 13.88 8.71
CA ASN A 387 23.09 14.84 9.51
C ASN A 387 22.20 15.78 10.32
#